data_034bbfc64ec2638b6772f9d13d0aee36
#
_entry.id   034bbfc64ec2638b6772f9d13d0aee36
#
_cell.length_a   1.000
_cell.length_b   1.000
_cell.length_c   1.000
_cell.angle_alpha   90.00
_cell.angle_beta   90.00
_cell.angle_gamma   90.00
#
_symmetry.space_group_name_H-M   'P 1'
#
loop_
_entity.id
_entity.type
_entity.pdbx_description
1 polymer ?
#
loop_
_entity_poly.entity_id
_entity_poly.type
_entity_poly.pdbx_seq_one_letter_code
_entity_poly.pdbx_strand_id
1 'polypeptide(L)'
;MSTPISIAPTLARIGQIFVNVHDLDRAIAFYRDTLGMQFLFQVPPAMAFFDCGGVRLMLGVPEQPDLDHPASIIYYKVDDIEKVYRTLHERGVIFITKPHLVAPMPDYDLWLADFKDSEGNLLALMSEVPRKIA
;
A
#
# COMPACT_ATOMS: atom_id res chain seq x y z
N MET A 1 -33.76 11.77 23.28
CA MET A 1 -34.37 10.68 22.55
C MET A 1 -33.35 10.02 21.65
N SER A 2 -33.20 8.78 21.79
CA SER A 2 -32.22 8.08 20.99
C SER A 2 -32.89 7.50 19.75
N THR A 3 -32.25 7.70 18.64
CA THR A 3 -32.63 7.01 17.43
C THR A 3 -32.18 5.57 17.52
N PRO A 4 -33.04 4.61 17.18
CA PRO A 4 -32.57 3.24 17.12
C PRO A 4 -31.44 3.17 16.13
N ILE A 5 -30.28 2.87 16.61
CA ILE A 5 -29.13 2.69 15.75
C ILE A 5 -29.23 1.31 15.15
N SER A 6 -29.12 1.25 13.85
CA SER A 6 -28.94 -0.04 13.23
C SER A 6 -27.66 -0.64 13.79
N ILE A 7 -27.83 -1.76 14.45
CA ILE A 7 -26.70 -2.46 15.06
C ILE A 7 -26.16 -3.54 14.15
N ALA A 8 -26.67 -3.61 12.93
CA ALA A 8 -26.03 -4.46 11.94
C ALA A 8 -24.61 -3.93 11.72
N PRO A 9 -23.59 -4.74 11.98
CA PRO A 9 -22.23 -4.27 11.80
C PRO A 9 -21.98 -3.94 10.32
N THR A 10 -21.48 -2.74 10.10
CA THR A 10 -21.10 -2.30 8.78
C THR A 10 -19.60 -2.14 8.72
N LEU A 11 -18.92 -3.02 7.99
CA LEU A 11 -17.47 -3.00 7.83
C LEU A 11 -17.13 -2.21 6.57
N ALA A 12 -17.38 -0.91 6.61
CA ALA A 12 -17.29 -0.06 5.43
C ALA A 12 -16.00 0.79 5.38
N ARG A 13 -15.19 0.75 6.42
CA ARG A 13 -13.97 1.57 6.49
C ARG A 13 -12.83 0.75 7.05
N ILE A 14 -11.68 0.84 6.36
CA ILE A 14 -10.44 0.26 6.87
C ILE A 14 -9.76 1.32 7.71
N GLY A 15 -9.47 1.01 8.97
CA GLY A 15 -8.77 1.93 9.86
C GLY A 15 -7.28 1.77 9.83
N GLN A 16 -6.82 0.53 9.71
CA GLN A 16 -5.40 0.23 9.79
C GLN A 16 -5.07 -1.06 9.05
N ILE A 17 -3.90 -1.08 8.44
CA ILE A 17 -3.34 -2.27 7.79
C ILE A 17 -1.99 -2.55 8.43
N PHE A 18 -1.75 -3.80 8.79
CA PHE A 18 -0.48 -4.25 9.36
C PHE A 18 0.37 -4.89 8.27
N VAL A 19 1.62 -4.47 8.19
CA VAL A 19 2.59 -5.05 7.27
C VAL A 19 3.78 -5.56 8.08
N ASN A 20 4.08 -6.84 7.93
CA ASN A 20 5.22 -7.47 8.60
C ASN A 20 6.52 -7.00 7.98
N VAL A 21 7.45 -6.59 8.84
CA VAL A 21 8.81 -6.23 8.42
C VAL A 21 9.80 -6.90 9.36
N HIS A 22 11.03 -7.11 8.91
CA HIS A 22 12.05 -7.74 9.74
C HIS A 22 13.11 -6.74 10.20
N ASP A 23 13.34 -5.70 9.43
CA ASP A 23 14.24 -4.60 9.78
C ASP A 23 13.44 -3.32 9.76
N LEU A 24 13.02 -2.86 10.95
CA LEU A 24 12.12 -1.73 11.05
C LEU A 24 12.74 -0.44 10.51
N ASP A 25 14.00 -0.17 10.84
CA ASP A 25 14.65 1.06 10.38
C ASP A 25 14.77 1.10 8.85
N ARG A 26 15.13 -0.02 8.25
CA ARG A 26 15.18 -0.14 6.80
C ARG A 26 13.80 0.05 6.17
N ALA A 27 12.78 -0.55 6.78
CA ALA A 27 11.42 -0.43 6.29
C ALA A 27 10.91 1.01 6.41
N ILE A 28 11.18 1.68 7.52
CA ILE A 28 10.80 3.08 7.69
C ILE A 28 11.43 3.93 6.59
N ALA A 29 12.72 3.76 6.35
CA ALA A 29 13.41 4.51 5.31
C ALA A 29 12.80 4.24 3.92
N PHE A 30 12.45 3.01 3.64
CA PHE A 30 11.85 2.67 2.36
C PHE A 30 10.49 3.33 2.17
N TYR A 31 9.59 3.17 3.14
CA TYR A 31 8.24 3.72 3.01
C TYR A 31 8.23 5.25 3.07
N ARG A 32 9.02 5.83 3.94
CA ARG A 32 9.09 7.28 4.11
C ARG A 32 9.85 7.96 2.97
N ASP A 33 11.06 7.48 2.67
CA ASP A 33 11.98 8.20 1.79
C ASP A 33 11.86 7.73 0.34
N THR A 34 11.72 6.43 0.11
CA THR A 34 11.63 5.89 -1.25
C THR A 34 10.22 6.00 -1.80
N LEU A 35 9.21 5.59 -1.04
CA LEU A 35 7.83 5.66 -1.48
C LEU A 35 7.20 7.02 -1.23
N GLY A 36 7.78 7.84 -0.35
CA GLY A 36 7.24 9.16 -0.04
C GLY A 36 5.98 9.16 0.80
N MET A 37 5.74 8.09 1.56
CA MET A 37 4.56 7.99 2.40
C MET A 37 4.74 8.83 3.66
N GLN A 38 3.67 9.44 4.13
CA GLN A 38 3.72 10.31 5.31
C GLN A 38 3.98 9.50 6.58
N PHE A 39 5.15 9.70 7.18
CA PHE A 39 5.49 9.08 8.45
C PHE A 39 4.79 9.82 9.58
N LEU A 40 4.17 9.07 10.50
CA LEU A 40 3.49 9.66 11.64
C LEU A 40 4.35 9.59 12.91
N PHE A 41 4.64 8.38 13.35
CA PHE A 41 5.44 8.19 14.56
C PHE A 41 5.89 6.74 14.66
N GLN A 42 6.85 6.54 15.56
CA GLN A 42 7.38 5.22 15.88
C GLN A 42 7.05 4.89 17.32
N VAL A 43 6.65 3.65 17.56
CA VAL A 43 6.40 3.16 18.92
C VAL A 43 7.40 2.06 19.20
N PRO A 44 8.30 2.28 20.19
CA PRO A 44 9.24 1.23 20.55
C PRO A 44 8.51 -0.02 21.05
N PRO A 45 9.10 -1.20 20.93
CA PRO A 45 10.40 -1.40 20.30
C PRO A 45 10.35 -1.57 18.78
N ALA A 46 9.21 -1.92 18.19
CA ALA A 46 9.25 -2.48 16.86
C ALA A 46 8.06 -2.12 15.98
N MET A 47 7.46 -0.94 16.16
CA MET A 47 6.32 -0.50 15.35
C MET A 47 6.53 0.90 14.80
N ALA A 48 6.08 1.13 13.58
CA ALA A 48 6.08 2.45 12.94
C ALA A 48 4.74 2.66 12.24
N PHE A 49 4.28 3.90 12.22
CA PHE A 49 2.97 4.24 11.70
C PHE A 49 3.08 5.31 10.61
N PHE A 50 2.31 5.11 9.56
CA PHE A 50 2.23 6.02 8.41
C PHE A 50 0.77 6.33 8.12
N ASP A 51 0.52 7.50 7.54
CA ASP A 51 -0.79 7.82 7.01
C ASP A 51 -0.81 7.55 5.50
N CYS A 52 -1.79 6.78 5.08
CA CYS A 52 -1.98 6.47 3.67
C CYS A 52 -3.42 6.81 3.29
N GLY A 53 -3.66 8.09 2.97
CA GLY A 53 -4.97 8.53 2.54
C GLY A 53 -6.07 8.36 3.60
N GLY A 54 -5.73 8.51 4.88
CA GLY A 54 -6.67 8.32 5.97
C GLY A 54 -6.70 6.90 6.52
N VAL A 55 -6.03 5.96 5.88
CA VAL A 55 -5.83 4.60 6.40
C VAL A 55 -4.44 4.57 7.04
N ARG A 56 -4.37 4.10 8.28
CA ARG A 56 -3.08 3.98 8.95
C ARG A 56 -2.36 2.74 8.49
N LEU A 57 -1.13 2.89 8.04
CA LEU A 57 -0.27 1.76 7.74
C LEU A 57 0.68 1.57 8.90
N MET A 58 0.65 0.37 9.49
CA MET A 58 1.52 0.01 10.61
C MET A 58 2.55 -0.99 10.13
N LEU A 59 3.82 -0.64 10.26
CA LEU A 59 4.91 -1.57 10.05
C LEU A 59 5.29 -2.15 11.39
N GLY A 60 5.46 -3.46 11.47
CA GLY A 60 5.83 -4.08 12.72
C GLY A 60 6.64 -5.34 12.54
N VAL A 61 7.56 -5.57 13.48
CA VAL A 61 8.31 -6.81 13.52
C VAL A 61 7.46 -7.85 14.25
N PRO A 62 7.23 -9.02 13.63
CA PRO A 62 6.41 -10.05 14.28
C PRO A 62 7.02 -10.49 15.59
N GLU A 63 6.19 -10.55 16.64
CA GLU A 63 6.65 -11.01 17.96
C GLU A 63 6.64 -12.52 18.08
N GLN A 64 5.87 -13.20 17.22
CA GLN A 64 5.71 -14.64 17.25
C GLN A 64 5.80 -15.19 15.82
N PRO A 65 6.35 -16.41 15.66
CA PRO A 65 6.47 -17.00 14.31
C PRO A 65 5.14 -17.13 13.59
N ASP A 66 4.05 -17.38 14.29
CA ASP A 66 2.73 -17.53 13.68
C ASP A 66 2.23 -16.25 13.03
N LEU A 67 2.73 -15.10 13.48
CA LEU A 67 2.37 -13.80 12.93
C LEU A 67 3.30 -13.37 11.80
N ASP A 68 4.38 -14.12 11.58
CA ASP A 68 5.35 -13.81 10.53
C ASP A 68 4.95 -14.54 9.25
N HIS A 69 4.04 -13.94 8.52
CA HIS A 69 3.55 -14.47 7.26
C HIS A 69 3.51 -13.34 6.22
N PRO A 70 3.48 -13.70 4.93
CA PRO A 70 3.38 -12.68 3.89
C PRO A 70 2.15 -11.81 4.10
N ALA A 71 2.33 -10.51 3.94
CA ALA A 71 1.22 -9.57 4.00
C ALA A 71 0.33 -9.72 2.78
N SER A 72 -0.91 -9.26 2.89
CA SER A 72 -1.78 -9.10 1.72
C SER A 72 -1.16 -8.08 0.76
N ILE A 73 -1.42 -8.24 -0.52
CA ILE A 73 -0.93 -7.30 -1.52
C ILE A 73 -1.70 -6.00 -1.41
N ILE A 74 -1.00 -4.89 -1.18
CA ILE A 74 -1.61 -3.57 -1.14
C ILE A 74 -1.42 -2.93 -2.50
N TYR A 75 -2.54 -2.47 -3.08
CA TYR A 75 -2.54 -1.77 -4.36
C TYR A 75 -2.63 -0.28 -4.09
N TYR A 76 -1.57 0.45 -4.46
CA TYR A 76 -1.52 1.90 -4.28
C TYR A 76 -1.99 2.56 -5.55
N LYS A 77 -3.10 3.30 -5.44
CA LYS A 77 -3.69 3.96 -6.60
C LYS A 77 -2.95 5.26 -6.91
N VAL A 78 -2.53 5.40 -8.15
CA VAL A 78 -1.83 6.58 -8.65
C VAL A 78 -2.51 7.07 -9.93
N ASP A 79 -2.36 8.36 -10.23
CA ASP A 79 -2.96 8.93 -11.42
C ASP A 79 -2.16 8.62 -12.69
N ASP A 80 -0.84 8.72 -12.61
CA ASP A 80 0.06 8.49 -13.74
C ASP A 80 1.03 7.36 -13.38
N ILE A 81 0.64 6.14 -13.72
CA ILE A 81 1.42 4.95 -13.33
C ILE A 81 2.80 4.92 -14.01
N GLU A 82 2.91 5.41 -15.25
CA GLU A 82 4.20 5.45 -15.95
C GLU A 82 5.18 6.38 -15.24
N LYS A 83 4.71 7.54 -14.83
CA LYS A 83 5.56 8.52 -14.14
C LYS A 83 6.00 8.00 -12.79
N VAL A 84 5.07 7.44 -12.01
CA VAL A 84 5.39 6.91 -10.69
C VAL A 84 6.33 5.72 -10.81
N TYR A 85 6.08 4.84 -11.79
CA TYR A 85 6.96 3.71 -12.05
C TYR A 85 8.40 4.18 -12.31
N ARG A 86 8.59 5.16 -13.21
CA ARG A 86 9.92 5.67 -13.53
C ARG A 86 10.60 6.28 -12.30
N THR A 87 9.85 7.06 -11.54
CA THR A 87 10.39 7.69 -10.34
C THR A 87 10.87 6.66 -9.32
N LEU A 88 10.03 5.66 -9.05
CA LEU A 88 10.39 4.63 -8.08
C LEU A 88 11.51 3.73 -8.60
N HIS A 89 11.53 3.43 -9.88
CA HIS A 89 12.60 2.65 -10.48
C HIS A 89 13.94 3.38 -10.35
N GLU A 90 13.96 4.68 -10.57
CA GLU A 90 15.16 5.50 -10.39
C GLU A 90 15.63 5.52 -8.93
N ARG A 91 14.71 5.38 -7.99
CA ARG A 91 15.02 5.31 -6.56
C ARG A 91 15.44 3.90 -6.10
N GLY A 92 15.56 2.97 -7.03
CA GLY A 92 16.05 1.64 -6.73
C GLY A 92 14.97 0.63 -6.35
N VAL A 93 13.69 0.95 -6.53
CA VAL A 93 12.62 -0.01 -6.27
C VAL A 93 12.70 -1.16 -7.26
N ILE A 94 12.56 -2.37 -6.74
CA ILE A 94 12.61 -3.59 -7.56
C ILE A 94 11.21 -3.90 -8.04
N PHE A 95 10.97 -3.68 -9.35
CA PHE A 95 9.70 -4.01 -9.97
C PHE A 95 9.72 -5.43 -10.51
N ILE A 96 8.63 -6.14 -10.31
CA ILE A 96 8.43 -7.48 -10.86
C ILE A 96 7.85 -7.38 -12.25
N THR A 97 6.93 -6.42 -12.45
CA THR A 97 6.34 -6.15 -13.76
C THR A 97 6.42 -4.66 -14.06
N LYS A 98 6.53 -4.34 -15.34
CA LYS A 98 6.36 -2.96 -15.81
C LYS A 98 4.86 -2.62 -15.83
N PRO A 99 4.50 -1.32 -15.88
CA PRO A 99 3.10 -0.97 -16.07
C PRO A 99 2.51 -1.67 -17.29
N HIS A 100 1.38 -2.31 -17.09
CA HIS A 100 0.72 -3.06 -18.17
C HIS A 100 -0.79 -3.06 -17.96
N LEU A 101 -1.51 -3.17 -19.06
CA LEU A 101 -2.96 -3.29 -19.04
C LEU A 101 -3.34 -4.67 -18.53
N VAL A 102 -4.14 -4.69 -17.46
CA VAL A 102 -4.61 -5.94 -16.87
C VAL A 102 -5.99 -6.29 -17.34
N ALA A 103 -6.90 -5.32 -17.32
CA ALA A 103 -8.28 -5.58 -17.70
C ALA A 103 -8.97 -4.30 -18.16
N PRO A 104 -9.72 -4.37 -19.27
CA PRO A 104 -10.64 -3.29 -19.62
C PRO A 104 -11.86 -3.41 -18.71
N MET A 105 -12.13 -2.34 -17.97
CA MET A 105 -13.31 -2.23 -17.13
C MET A 105 -14.37 -1.42 -17.88
N PRO A 106 -15.62 -1.35 -17.39
CA PRO A 106 -16.66 -0.63 -18.14
C PRO A 106 -16.32 0.81 -18.48
N ASP A 107 -15.72 1.55 -17.54
CA ASP A 107 -15.48 2.99 -17.69
C ASP A 107 -14.00 3.36 -17.80
N TYR A 108 -13.10 2.42 -17.53
CA TYR A 108 -11.66 2.69 -17.52
C TYR A 108 -10.87 1.43 -17.81
N ASP A 109 -9.61 1.61 -18.11
CA ASP A 109 -8.66 0.52 -18.21
C ASP A 109 -7.86 0.42 -16.92
N LEU A 110 -7.75 -0.78 -16.37
CA LEU A 110 -6.98 -1.04 -15.17
C LEU A 110 -5.53 -1.40 -15.53
N TRP A 111 -4.60 -0.59 -15.04
CA TRP A 111 -3.18 -0.81 -15.22
C TRP A 111 -2.53 -1.13 -13.88
N LEU A 112 -1.60 -2.07 -13.89
CA LEU A 112 -0.86 -2.47 -12.70
C LEU A 112 0.64 -2.52 -12.98
N ALA A 113 1.41 -2.33 -11.91
CA ALA A 113 2.85 -2.59 -11.91
C ALA A 113 3.21 -3.15 -10.53
N ASP A 114 3.68 -4.38 -10.49
CA ASP A 114 3.99 -5.06 -9.23
C ASP A 114 5.42 -4.78 -8.81
N PHE A 115 5.64 -4.57 -7.52
CA PHE A 115 6.97 -4.34 -6.98
C PHE A 115 7.08 -4.87 -5.57
N LYS A 116 8.30 -4.89 -5.04
CA LYS A 116 8.56 -5.35 -3.68
C LYS A 116 9.03 -4.21 -2.81
N ASP A 117 8.64 -4.24 -1.54
CA ASP A 117 9.22 -3.33 -0.56
C ASP A 117 10.61 -3.81 -0.12
N SER A 118 11.20 -3.10 0.83
CA SER A 118 12.55 -3.42 1.33
C SER A 118 12.60 -4.75 2.08
N GLU A 119 11.44 -5.27 2.46
CA GLU A 119 11.33 -6.50 3.26
C GLU A 119 10.86 -7.69 2.44
N GLY A 120 10.73 -7.51 1.13
CA GLY A 120 10.28 -8.58 0.24
C GLY A 120 8.78 -8.73 0.13
N ASN A 121 8.00 -7.84 0.74
CA ASN A 121 6.55 -7.87 0.59
C ASN A 121 6.16 -7.42 -0.82
N LEU A 122 5.19 -8.13 -1.40
CA LEU A 122 4.65 -7.77 -2.71
C LEU A 122 3.66 -6.63 -2.59
N LEU A 123 3.87 -5.60 -3.39
CA LEU A 123 2.99 -4.44 -3.48
C LEU A 123 2.69 -4.19 -4.95
N ALA A 124 1.76 -3.28 -5.22
CA ALA A 124 1.45 -2.91 -6.60
C ALA A 124 1.07 -1.44 -6.70
N LEU A 125 1.45 -0.83 -7.81
CA LEU A 125 0.85 0.41 -8.26
C LEU A 125 -0.37 0.06 -9.10
N MET A 126 -1.44 0.83 -8.98
CA MET A 126 -2.60 0.70 -9.85
C MET A 126 -3.04 2.05 -10.38
N SER A 127 -3.52 2.06 -11.60
CA SER A 127 -4.08 3.26 -12.21
C SER A 127 -5.35 2.88 -12.96
N GLU A 128 -6.38 3.70 -12.79
CA GLU A 128 -7.65 3.58 -13.52
C GLU A 128 -7.65 4.64 -14.59
N VAL A 129 -7.31 4.25 -15.82
CA VAL A 129 -7.15 5.17 -16.93
C VAL A 129 -8.48 5.31 -17.66
N PRO A 130 -9.11 6.50 -17.64
CA PRO A 130 -10.38 6.69 -18.32
C PRO A 130 -10.22 6.43 -19.82
N ARG A 131 -11.22 5.75 -20.42
CA ARG A 131 -11.25 5.60 -21.85
C ARG A 131 -11.74 6.86 -22.49
N LYS A 132 -11.08 7.23 -23.57
CA LYS A 132 -11.58 8.29 -24.41
C LYS A 132 -12.78 7.79 -25.20
N ILE A 133 -13.87 8.52 -25.09
CA ILE A 133 -15.02 8.28 -25.94
C ILE A 133 -14.71 8.94 -27.29
N ALA A 134 -14.72 8.13 -28.32
CA ALA A 134 -14.46 8.62 -29.67
C ALA A 134 -15.64 9.45 -30.17
#